data_4153835ab4e7eee86962bcea182b25a2
#
_entry.id   4153835ab4e7eee86962bcea182b25a2
#
_cell.length_a   1.000
_cell.length_b   1.000
_cell.length_c   1.000
_cell.angle_alpha   90.00
_cell.angle_beta   90.00
_cell.angle_gamma   90.00
#
_symmetry.space_group_name_H-M   'P 1'
#
loop_
_entity.id
_entity.type
_entity.pdbx_description
1 polymer ?
#
loop_
_entity_poly.entity_id
_entity_poly.type
_entity_poly.pdbx_seq_one_letter_code
_entity_poly.pdbx_strand_id
1 'polypeptide(L)' 'MLAAEVGGQRRFDVEADTVGSALRSLPVSNLVFDERGQLRQLVNVYVDGVDVREHDGMDTRLTGSEEIRLVAAIAGG' A
#
# COMPACT_ATOMS: atom_id res chain seq x y z
N MET A 1 -1.13 -8.99 12.80
CA MET A 1 -1.27 -7.57 12.45
C MET A 1 -0.39 -7.27 11.24
N LEU A 2 -0.96 -6.58 10.27
CA LEU A 2 -0.21 -6.21 9.07
C LEU A 2 0.77 -5.09 9.39
N ALA A 3 1.95 -5.15 8.80
CA ALA A 3 2.90 -4.06 8.87
C ALA A 3 2.91 -3.37 7.50
N ALA A 4 2.71 -2.06 7.49
CA ALA A 4 2.77 -1.25 6.28
C ALA A 4 3.95 -0.30 6.38
N GLU A 5 4.85 -0.37 5.41
CA GLU A 5 6.04 0.47 5.37
C GLU A 5 5.93 1.44 4.21
N VAL A 6 6.12 2.71 4.49
CA VAL A 6 6.00 3.78 3.49
C VAL A 6 7.37 4.42 3.29
N GLY A 7 7.89 4.31 2.08
CA GLY A 7 9.15 4.93 1.71
C GLY A 7 10.37 4.39 2.46
N GLY A 8 10.26 3.22 3.06
CA GLY A 8 11.36 2.61 3.80
C GLY A 8 11.68 3.25 5.15
N GLN A 9 10.94 4.29 5.55
CA GLN A 9 11.26 5.06 6.76
C GLN A 9 10.13 5.09 7.78
N ARG A 10 8.89 4.91 7.34
CA ARG A 10 7.72 4.98 8.22
C ARG A 10 7.00 3.65 8.20
N ARG A 11 6.69 3.15 9.38
CA ARG A 11 6.05 1.85 9.52
C ARG A 11 4.78 2.00 10.34
N PHE A 12 3.72 1.37 9.87
CA PHE A 12 2.40 1.39 10.51
C PHE A 12 1.90 -0.03 10.69
N ASP A 13 1.26 -0.29 11.82
CA ASP A 13 0.55 -1.55 12.05
C ASP A 13 -0.91 -1.34 11.69
N VAL A 14 -1.47 -2.25 10.90
CA VAL A 14 -2.78 -2.09 10.30
C VAL A 14 -3.56 -3.39 10.41
N GLU A 15 -4.86 -3.30 10.63
CA GLU A 15 -5.77 -4.43 10.52
C GLU A 15 -6.67 -4.21 9.32
N ALA A 16 -6.66 -5.16 8.38
CA ALA A 16 -7.47 -5.06 7.18
C ALA A 16 -7.55 -6.40 6.46
N ASP A 17 -8.59 -6.57 5.66
CA ASP A 17 -8.81 -7.80 4.90
C ASP A 17 -8.30 -7.70 3.47
N THR A 18 -8.08 -6.48 2.98
CA THR A 18 -7.59 -6.25 1.62
C THR A 18 -6.51 -5.18 1.63
N VAL A 19 -5.72 -5.16 0.58
CA VAL A 19 -4.68 -4.15 0.39
C VAL A 19 -5.30 -2.76 0.36
N GLY A 20 -6.37 -2.56 -0.40
CA GLY A 20 -7.03 -1.26 -0.49
C GLY A 20 -7.50 -0.75 0.86
N SER A 21 -8.11 -1.63 1.65
CA SER A 21 -8.59 -1.29 2.98
C SER A 21 -7.42 -0.89 3.90
N ALA A 22 -6.32 -1.66 3.82
CA ALA A 22 -5.13 -1.38 4.60
C ALA A 22 -4.56 0.00 4.28
N LEU A 23 -4.43 0.31 2.99
CA LEU A 23 -3.85 1.58 2.55
C LEU A 23 -4.74 2.78 2.90
N ARG A 24 -6.06 2.61 2.83
CA ARG A 24 -7.00 3.70 3.16
C ARG A 24 -7.00 4.04 4.64
N SER A 25 -6.60 3.10 5.49
CA SER A 25 -6.53 3.34 6.92
C SER A 25 -5.26 4.07 7.36
N LEU A 26 -4.29 4.23 6.46
CA LEU A 26 -3.05 4.90 6.78
C LEU A 26 -3.23 6.41 6.90
N PRO A 27 -2.51 7.07 7.83
CA PRO A 27 -2.55 8.54 7.91
C PRO A 27 -2.09 9.24 6.65
N VAL A 28 -1.31 8.53 5.81
CA VAL A 28 -0.76 9.07 4.56
C VAL A 28 -1.56 8.64 3.34
N SER A 29 -2.80 8.19 3.52
CA SER A 29 -3.61 7.68 2.41
C SER A 29 -3.79 8.70 1.28
N ASN A 30 -3.81 9.99 1.60
CA ASN A 30 -3.92 11.05 0.60
C ASN A 30 -2.68 11.16 -0.29
N LEU A 31 -1.56 10.57 0.13
CA LEU A 31 -0.35 10.51 -0.69
C LEU A 31 -0.34 9.27 -1.59
N VAL A 32 -1.15 8.29 -1.24
CA VAL A 32 -1.24 7.01 -1.95
C VAL A 32 -2.35 7.03 -3.00
N PHE A 33 -3.50 7.59 -2.64
CA PHE A 33 -4.66 7.67 -3.52
C PHE A 33 -4.87 9.10 -4.01
N ASP A 34 -5.36 9.21 -5.25
CA ASP A 34 -5.71 10.50 -5.81
C ASP A 34 -7.11 10.93 -5.38
N GLU A 35 -7.58 12.08 -5.90
CA GLU A 35 -8.88 12.63 -5.56
C GLU A 35 -10.05 11.73 -5.95
N ARG A 36 -9.82 10.82 -6.89
CA ARG A 36 -10.83 9.86 -7.36
C ARG A 36 -10.82 8.58 -6.54
N GLY A 37 -9.93 8.48 -5.56
CA GLY A 37 -9.77 7.27 -4.78
C GLY A 37 -8.99 6.17 -5.47
N GLN A 38 -8.28 6.50 -6.54
CA GLN A 38 -7.46 5.55 -7.28
C GLN A 38 -6.00 5.65 -6.85
N LEU A 39 -5.30 4.53 -6.93
CA LEU A 39 -3.87 4.50 -6.63
C LEU A 39 -3.12 5.43 -7.56
N ARG A 40 -2.28 6.30 -7.00
CA ARG A 40 -1.47 7.21 -7.81
C ARG A 40 -0.48 6.43 -8.66
N GLN A 41 -0.27 6.90 -9.89
CA GLN A 41 0.57 6.23 -10.88
C GLN A 41 1.99 5.96 -10.41
N LEU A 42 2.55 6.87 -9.63
CA LEU A 42 3.94 6.79 -9.20
C LEU A 42 4.11 6.01 -7.89
N VAL A 43 3.03 5.43 -7.38
CA VAL A 43 3.11 4.62 -6.17
C VAL A 43 3.05 3.15 -6.55
N ASN A 44 4.04 2.40 -6.08
CA ASN A 44 4.07 0.96 -6.23
C ASN A 44 3.81 0.32 -4.88
N VAL A 45 3.00 -0.74 -4.88
CA VAL A 45 2.62 -1.44 -3.66
C VAL A 45 3.04 -2.89 -3.78
N TYR A 46 3.75 -3.38 -2.76
CA TYR A 46 4.21 -4.76 -2.70
C TYR A 46 3.65 -5.44 -1.46
N VAL A 47 3.22 -6.67 -1.61
CA VAL A 47 2.80 -7.52 -0.50
C VAL A 47 3.78 -8.67 -0.42
N ASP A 48 4.49 -8.77 0.69
CA ASP A 48 5.56 -9.76 0.89
C ASP A 48 6.53 -9.81 -0.29
N GLY A 49 6.86 -8.64 -0.82
CA GLY A 49 7.83 -8.50 -1.91
C GLY A 49 7.27 -8.68 -3.31
N VAL A 50 5.96 -8.93 -3.45
CA VAL A 50 5.33 -9.13 -4.75
C VAL A 50 4.41 -7.94 -5.06
N ASP A 51 4.58 -7.36 -6.25
CA ASP A 51 3.74 -6.24 -6.70
C ASP A 51 2.28 -6.66 -6.73
N VAL A 52 1.41 -5.84 -6.16
CA VAL A 52 -0.03 -6.15 -6.08
C VAL A 52 -0.69 -6.30 -7.45
N ARG A 53 -0.08 -5.74 -8.49
CA ARG A 53 -0.60 -5.90 -9.86
C ARG A 53 -0.47 -7.32 -10.38
N GLU A 54 0.40 -8.12 -9.77
CA GLU A 54 0.51 -9.56 -10.07
C GLU A 54 -0.54 -10.38 -9.30
N HIS A 55 -1.30 -9.74 -8.44
CA HIS A 55 -2.43 -10.32 -7.71
C HIS A 55 -3.71 -9.64 -8.17
N ASP A 56 -4.55 -9.25 -7.23
CA ASP A 56 -5.84 -8.63 -7.50
C ASP A 56 -5.83 -7.12 -7.24
N GLY A 57 -4.67 -6.48 -7.29
CA GLY A 57 -4.54 -5.05 -7.05
C GLY A 57 -5.02 -4.67 -5.66
N MET A 58 -5.87 -3.67 -5.56
CA MET A 58 -6.41 -3.23 -4.26
C MET A 58 -7.36 -4.25 -3.63
N ASP A 59 -7.90 -5.18 -4.41
CA ASP A 59 -8.78 -6.24 -3.91
C ASP A 59 -8.00 -7.47 -3.42
N THR A 60 -6.67 -7.42 -3.45
CA THR A 60 -5.83 -8.50 -2.95
C THR A 60 -6.18 -8.79 -1.48
N ARG A 61 -6.51 -10.04 -1.21
CA ARG A 61 -6.90 -10.47 0.13
C ARG A 61 -5.68 -10.63 1.03
N LEU A 62 -5.83 -10.24 2.26
CA LEU A 62 -4.79 -10.33 3.28
C LEU A 62 -5.23 -11.26 4.40
N THR A 63 -4.27 -12.03 4.91
CA THR A 63 -4.53 -12.95 6.04
C THR A 63 -4.30 -12.29 7.39
N GLY A 64 -3.56 -11.18 7.42
CA GLY A 64 -3.29 -10.43 8.63
C GLY A 64 -1.85 -10.50 9.11
N SER A 65 -0.98 -11.19 8.37
CA SER A 65 0.43 -11.31 8.75
C SER A 65 1.40 -10.85 7.67
N GLU A 66 0.87 -10.33 6.56
CA GLU A 66 1.71 -9.88 5.45
C GLU A 66 2.41 -8.56 5.77
N GLU A 67 3.47 -8.29 5.03
CA GLU A 67 4.13 -6.99 5.04
C GLU A 67 3.78 -6.26 3.75
N ILE A 68 3.22 -5.06 3.89
CA ILE A 68 2.90 -4.20 2.75
C ILE A 68 3.98 -3.13 2.66
N ARG A 69 4.55 -2.97 1.49
CA ARG A 69 5.56 -1.94 1.24
C ARG A 69 5.09 -1.01 0.14
N LEU A 70 5.13 0.28 0.44
CA LEU A 70 4.82 1.31 -0.54
C LEU A 70 6.10 2.01 -0.95
N VAL A 71 6.30 2.11 -2.24
CA VAL A 71 7.44 2.81 -2.80
C VAL A 71 6.90 3.87 -3.75
N ALA A 72 7.20 5.11 -3.48
CA ALA A 72 6.79 6.22 -4.34
C ALA A 72 7.96 6.60 -5.23
N ALA A 73 7.76 6.53 -6.54
CA ALA A 73 8.73 7.03 -7.50
C ALA A 73 8.55 8.55 -7.58
N ILE A 74 9.63 9.28 -7.34
CA ILE A 74 9.58 10.74 -7.40
C ILE A 74 10.02 11.17 -8.80
N ALA A 75 9.11 11.78 -9.53
CA ALA A 75 9.40 12.23 -10.89
C ALA A 75 10.47 13.32 -10.84
N GLY A 76 11.49 13.15 -11.64
CA GLY A 76 12.57 14.12 -11.74
C GLY A 76 13.53 14.10 -10.58
N GLY A 77 13.36 13.18 -9.66
CA GLY A 77 14.23 13.06 -8.49
C GLY A 77 15.39 12.17 -8.74
#